data_a645eca8a7c704b1838655c98eca47a5
#
_entry.id   a645eca8a7c704b1838655c98eca47a5
#
_cell.length_a   1.000
_cell.length_b   1.000
_cell.length_c   1.000
_cell.angle_alpha   90.00
_cell.angle_beta   90.00
_cell.angle_gamma   90.00
#
_symmetry.space_group_name_H-M   'P 1'
#
loop_
_entity.id
_entity.type
_entity.pdbx_description
1 polymer ?
#
loop_
_entity_poly.entity_id
_entity_poly.type
_entity_poly.pdbx_seq_one_letter_code
_entity_poly.pdbx_strand_id
1 'polypeptide(L)'
;MATMLEVAKRAGVSKATVSRVLSGNGYVSQETKDRVFQAVAESGYRPNLLARNLATKKTQTLGLVVTNTLYHGVYFSELLYHVARMTEDKGRQLILADGKHSAEEEREAIQYLLDLRCDAIIIYPRFLSVDEMDEIIENHERPIMVLNRRLRRNASHCVWSDQKASAMMAVEKLIALGHREIAFITGSLDSPTGVERLSGYKDALARGGIALNDSLIVEGRWTPETGAAGVETLRQRRVGYSALVASNDDMAVGAMKQLHQLGVKVPEQVSVVGFDDIALAPFMVPALSSVKVP
;
A
#
# COMPACT_ATOMS: atom_id res chain seq x y z
N MET A 1 19.55 35.69 -1.18
CA MET A 1 19.26 34.62 -2.14
C MET A 1 19.34 35.21 -3.56
N ALA A 2 20.11 34.60 -4.44
CA ALA A 2 20.21 35.07 -5.82
C ALA A 2 18.85 34.99 -6.53
N THR A 3 18.56 35.97 -7.34
CA THR A 3 17.28 36.09 -8.06
C THR A 3 17.45 35.79 -9.56
N MET A 4 16.36 35.44 -10.24
CA MET A 4 16.37 35.27 -11.69
C MET A 4 16.84 36.54 -12.43
N LEU A 5 16.62 37.72 -11.82
CA LEU A 5 17.07 38.98 -12.39
C LEU A 5 18.61 39.12 -12.32
N GLU A 6 19.23 38.67 -11.25
CA GLU A 6 20.70 38.65 -11.11
C GLU A 6 21.35 37.68 -12.10
N VAL A 7 20.74 36.49 -12.28
CA VAL A 7 21.18 35.54 -13.32
C VAL A 7 21.09 36.18 -14.72
N ALA A 8 19.98 36.85 -15.02
CA ALA A 8 19.78 37.55 -16.29
C ALA A 8 20.87 38.61 -16.54
N LYS A 9 21.14 39.44 -15.51
CA LYS A 9 22.24 40.44 -15.57
C LYS A 9 23.59 39.82 -15.81
N ARG A 10 23.94 38.75 -15.09
CA ARG A 10 25.23 38.06 -15.23
C ARG A 10 25.37 37.39 -16.60
N ALA A 11 24.32 36.75 -17.08
CA ALA A 11 24.33 36.09 -18.39
C ALA A 11 24.18 37.07 -19.58
N GLY A 12 23.93 38.35 -19.33
CA GLY A 12 23.70 39.34 -20.38
C GLY A 12 22.45 39.08 -21.23
N VAL A 13 21.40 38.58 -20.63
CA VAL A 13 20.14 38.23 -21.32
C VAL A 13 18.91 38.76 -20.56
N SER A 14 17.73 38.67 -21.16
CA SER A 14 16.50 39.03 -20.50
C SER A 14 16.07 37.97 -19.49
N LYS A 15 15.30 38.36 -18.46
CA LYS A 15 14.66 37.43 -17.51
C LYS A 15 13.81 36.38 -18.22
N ALA A 16 13.15 36.74 -19.31
CA ALA A 16 12.37 35.81 -20.14
C ALA A 16 13.25 34.77 -20.83
N THR A 17 14.46 35.15 -21.26
CA THR A 17 15.43 34.21 -21.83
C THR A 17 15.95 33.23 -20.79
N VAL A 18 16.28 33.68 -19.57
CA VAL A 18 16.64 32.81 -18.46
C VAL A 18 15.51 31.82 -18.17
N SER A 19 14.27 32.27 -18.09
CA SER A 19 13.09 31.41 -17.87
C SER A 19 12.96 30.35 -18.97
N ARG A 20 13.16 30.70 -20.24
CA ARG A 20 13.12 29.74 -21.36
C ARG A 20 14.21 28.70 -21.28
N VAL A 21 15.43 29.11 -20.97
CA VAL A 21 16.57 28.17 -20.79
C VAL A 21 16.29 27.19 -19.67
N LEU A 22 15.85 27.68 -18.51
CA LEU A 22 15.60 26.84 -17.34
C LEU A 22 14.37 25.93 -17.50
N SER A 23 13.37 26.33 -18.27
CA SER A 23 12.17 25.52 -18.54
C SER A 23 12.33 24.57 -19.72
N GLY A 24 13.36 24.75 -20.54
CA GLY A 24 13.55 23.99 -21.78
C GLY A 24 12.55 24.35 -22.89
N ASN A 25 11.75 25.39 -22.71
CA ASN A 25 10.69 25.78 -23.63
C ASN A 25 11.18 26.86 -24.61
N GLY A 26 11.00 26.59 -25.90
CA GLY A 26 11.38 27.50 -26.97
C GLY A 26 12.85 27.37 -27.41
N TYR A 27 13.15 27.95 -28.59
CA TYR A 27 14.48 27.93 -29.15
C TYR A 27 15.37 28.96 -28.45
N VAL A 28 16.52 28.51 -27.94
CA VAL A 28 17.62 29.36 -27.45
C VAL A 28 18.91 28.74 -27.94
N SER A 29 19.85 29.57 -28.44
CA SER A 29 21.14 29.12 -28.96
C SER A 29 21.96 28.43 -27.84
N GLN A 30 22.81 27.48 -28.22
CA GLN A 30 23.62 26.74 -27.24
C GLN A 30 24.53 27.69 -26.44
N GLU A 31 25.16 28.66 -27.12
CA GLU A 31 25.97 29.69 -26.48
C GLU A 31 25.24 30.46 -25.39
N THR A 32 23.98 30.81 -25.66
CA THR A 32 23.14 31.50 -24.66
C THR A 32 22.74 30.59 -23.49
N LYS A 33 22.48 29.31 -23.78
CA LYS A 33 22.21 28.31 -22.72
C LYS A 33 23.43 28.17 -21.80
N ASP A 34 24.63 28.04 -22.38
CA ASP A 34 25.89 27.88 -21.62
C ASP A 34 26.16 29.08 -20.71
N ARG A 35 25.94 30.30 -21.21
CA ARG A 35 26.09 31.54 -20.40
C ARG A 35 25.07 31.57 -19.26
N VAL A 36 23.83 31.16 -19.49
CA VAL A 36 22.81 31.14 -18.45
C VAL A 36 23.12 30.08 -17.41
N PHE A 37 23.52 28.87 -17.80
CA PHE A 37 23.88 27.81 -16.84
C PHE A 37 25.13 28.17 -16.03
N GLN A 38 26.14 28.82 -16.65
CA GLN A 38 27.28 29.35 -15.93
C GLN A 38 26.84 30.40 -14.89
N ALA A 39 26.02 31.36 -15.28
CA ALA A 39 25.52 32.41 -14.37
C ALA A 39 24.70 31.81 -13.20
N VAL A 40 23.92 30.74 -13.45
CA VAL A 40 23.19 30.00 -12.42
C VAL A 40 24.18 29.35 -11.43
N ALA A 41 25.18 28.64 -11.94
CA ALA A 41 26.19 27.98 -11.10
C ALA A 41 26.96 28.99 -10.23
N GLU A 42 27.41 30.11 -10.81
CA GLU A 42 28.17 31.14 -10.12
C GLU A 42 27.37 31.96 -9.11
N SER A 43 26.06 32.16 -9.36
CA SER A 43 25.17 32.92 -8.47
C SER A 43 24.58 32.08 -7.34
N GLY A 44 24.67 30.75 -7.43
CA GLY A 44 23.96 29.86 -6.52
C GLY A 44 22.44 29.97 -6.63
N TYR A 45 21.94 30.50 -7.76
CA TYR A 45 20.50 30.62 -7.99
C TYR A 45 19.85 29.25 -8.08
N ARG A 46 18.79 29.06 -7.29
CA ARG A 46 17.88 27.91 -7.42
C ARG A 46 16.55 28.37 -7.95
N PRO A 47 16.06 27.78 -9.05
CA PRO A 47 14.73 28.08 -9.56
C PRO A 47 13.67 27.93 -8.47
N ASN A 48 12.80 28.91 -8.31
CA ASN A 48 11.68 28.81 -7.41
C ASN A 48 10.67 27.82 -7.99
N LEU A 49 10.65 26.59 -7.44
CA LEU A 49 9.75 25.53 -7.89
C LEU A 49 8.28 25.94 -7.75
N LEU A 50 7.92 26.69 -6.72
CA LEU A 50 6.55 27.19 -6.53
C LEU A 50 6.12 28.11 -7.68
N ALA A 51 6.99 29.06 -8.06
CA ALA A 51 6.71 29.98 -9.17
C ALA A 51 6.59 29.22 -10.51
N ARG A 52 7.45 28.22 -10.75
CA ARG A 52 7.38 27.37 -11.93
C ARG A 52 6.08 26.56 -11.95
N ASN A 53 5.73 25.94 -10.84
CA ASN A 53 4.54 25.11 -10.70
C ASN A 53 3.26 25.93 -10.90
N LEU A 54 3.23 27.18 -10.43
CA LEU A 54 2.14 28.12 -10.68
C LEU A 54 2.00 28.45 -12.18
N ALA A 55 3.11 28.67 -12.87
CA ALA A 55 3.12 29.00 -14.29
C ALA A 55 2.70 27.83 -15.18
N THR A 56 3.11 26.60 -14.83
CA THR A 56 2.85 25.38 -15.61
C THR A 56 1.56 24.68 -15.21
N LYS A 57 0.95 25.04 -14.08
CA LYS A 57 -0.18 24.35 -13.43
C LYS A 57 0.11 22.86 -13.12
N LYS A 58 1.38 22.45 -13.15
CA LYS A 58 1.86 21.09 -12.84
C LYS A 58 2.97 21.16 -11.81
N THR A 59 2.87 20.33 -10.78
CA THR A 59 3.89 20.26 -9.73
C THR A 59 4.91 19.15 -9.95
N GLN A 60 4.63 18.24 -10.87
CA GLN A 60 5.39 16.99 -11.08
C GLN A 60 5.47 16.17 -9.80
N THR A 61 4.40 16.21 -9.00
CA THR A 61 4.30 15.48 -7.73
C THR A 61 3.12 14.54 -7.75
N LEU A 62 3.31 13.38 -7.13
CA LEU A 62 2.28 12.40 -6.84
C LEU A 62 2.11 12.30 -5.33
N GLY A 63 0.88 12.36 -4.84
CA GLY A 63 0.56 12.14 -3.43
C GLY A 63 0.24 10.67 -3.15
N LEU A 64 0.69 10.15 -2.01
CA LEU A 64 0.31 8.84 -1.51
C LEU A 64 -0.22 8.99 -0.09
N VAL A 65 -1.47 8.60 0.15
CA VAL A 65 -2.06 8.52 1.49
C VAL A 65 -2.09 7.07 1.94
N VAL A 66 -1.44 6.79 3.06
CA VAL A 66 -1.48 5.48 3.73
C VAL A 66 -1.58 5.71 5.23
N THR A 67 -2.44 4.97 5.89
CA THR A 67 -2.59 5.02 7.34
C THR A 67 -1.38 4.39 8.05
N ASN A 68 -0.87 5.04 9.09
CA ASN A 68 0.37 4.65 9.80
C ASN A 68 0.34 3.23 10.38
N THR A 69 -0.82 2.67 10.66
CA THR A 69 -0.96 1.28 11.13
C THR A 69 -0.44 0.25 10.12
N LEU A 70 -0.31 0.62 8.84
CA LEU A 70 0.25 -0.23 7.79
C LEU A 70 1.78 -0.12 7.69
N TYR A 71 2.40 0.90 8.30
CA TYR A 71 3.84 1.19 8.13
C TYR A 71 4.76 0.09 8.67
N HIS A 72 4.30 -0.72 9.61
CA HIS A 72 5.07 -1.82 10.18
C HIS A 72 5.05 -3.11 9.33
N GLY A 73 4.12 -3.23 8.38
CA GLY A 73 3.96 -4.43 7.57
C GLY A 73 4.84 -4.44 6.31
N VAL A 74 5.20 -5.64 5.86
CA VAL A 74 5.94 -5.85 4.61
C VAL A 74 5.15 -5.32 3.41
N TYR A 75 3.82 -5.42 3.44
CA TYR A 75 2.95 -4.90 2.39
C TYR A 75 3.16 -3.41 2.12
N PHE A 76 3.30 -2.59 3.17
CA PHE A 76 3.57 -1.16 3.02
C PHE A 76 4.92 -0.90 2.35
N SER A 77 5.95 -1.63 2.74
CA SER A 77 7.29 -1.48 2.15
C SER A 77 7.29 -1.78 0.65
N GLU A 78 6.61 -2.84 0.23
CA GLU A 78 6.44 -3.20 -1.18
C GLU A 78 5.61 -2.15 -1.95
N LEU A 79 4.50 -1.71 -1.37
CA LEU A 79 3.67 -0.66 -1.96
C LEU A 79 4.47 0.62 -2.17
N LEU A 80 5.18 1.08 -1.14
CA LEU A 80 5.98 2.29 -1.18
C LEU A 80 7.10 2.17 -2.23
N TYR A 81 7.80 1.03 -2.26
CA TYR A 81 8.84 0.76 -3.24
C TYR A 81 8.33 0.88 -4.68
N HIS A 82 7.21 0.22 -5.00
CA HIS A 82 6.65 0.26 -6.34
C HIS A 82 6.12 1.64 -6.72
N VAL A 83 5.43 2.33 -5.82
CA VAL A 83 4.93 3.69 -6.07
C VAL A 83 6.08 4.67 -6.26
N ALA A 84 7.11 4.61 -5.41
CA ALA A 84 8.28 5.49 -5.50
C ALA A 84 9.02 5.27 -6.83
N ARG A 85 9.30 4.01 -7.19
CA ARG A 85 9.97 3.66 -8.43
C ARG A 85 9.20 4.13 -9.68
N MET A 86 7.89 3.85 -9.73
CA MET A 86 7.07 4.30 -10.85
C MET A 86 7.00 5.83 -10.96
N THR A 87 7.03 6.51 -9.81
CA THR A 87 7.05 7.97 -9.75
C THR A 87 8.37 8.51 -10.28
N GLU A 88 9.50 7.91 -9.88
CA GLU A 88 10.85 8.23 -10.37
C GLU A 88 10.97 8.02 -11.88
N ASP A 89 10.52 6.87 -12.40
CA ASP A 89 10.55 6.54 -13.84
C ASP A 89 9.79 7.57 -14.70
N LYS A 90 8.85 8.29 -14.09
CA LYS A 90 8.08 9.38 -14.72
C LYS A 90 8.68 10.77 -14.47
N GLY A 91 9.84 10.86 -13.84
CA GLY A 91 10.49 12.13 -13.48
C GLY A 91 9.69 12.97 -12.49
N ARG A 92 8.93 12.33 -11.61
CA ARG A 92 8.07 12.98 -10.61
C ARG A 92 8.60 12.79 -9.20
N GLN A 93 8.08 13.57 -8.26
CA GLN A 93 8.36 13.45 -6.84
C GLN A 93 7.18 12.79 -6.12
N LEU A 94 7.45 11.94 -5.15
CA LEU A 94 6.44 11.33 -4.30
C LEU A 94 6.33 12.09 -2.97
N ILE A 95 5.11 12.40 -2.56
CA ILE A 95 4.78 12.96 -1.25
C ILE A 95 3.91 11.96 -0.51
N LEU A 96 4.39 11.48 0.63
CA LEU A 96 3.64 10.59 1.52
C LEU A 96 2.91 11.42 2.57
N ALA A 97 1.62 11.18 2.73
CA ALA A 97 0.80 11.74 3.80
C ALA A 97 0.20 10.61 4.65
N ASP A 98 0.24 10.79 5.97
CA ASP A 98 -0.31 9.83 6.93
C ASP A 98 -1.82 10.03 7.10
N GLY A 99 -2.60 8.98 6.85
CA GLY A 99 -4.05 8.95 7.09
C GLY A 99 -4.43 8.79 8.56
N LYS A 100 -3.47 8.61 9.45
CA LYS A 100 -3.58 8.51 10.91
C LYS A 100 -4.61 7.48 11.39
N HIS A 101 -5.69 7.91 12.10
CA HIS A 101 -6.51 6.99 12.91
C HIS A 101 -8.01 7.09 12.65
N SER A 102 -8.46 7.91 11.70
CA SER A 102 -9.88 8.10 11.42
C SER A 102 -10.16 8.45 9.96
N ALA A 103 -11.41 8.28 9.53
CA ALA A 103 -11.86 8.69 8.20
C ALA A 103 -11.69 10.19 7.98
N GLU A 104 -11.89 11.01 9.01
CA GLU A 104 -11.69 12.46 8.92
C GLU A 104 -10.22 12.80 8.68
N GLU A 105 -9.30 12.16 9.39
CA GLU A 105 -7.87 12.38 9.21
C GLU A 105 -7.36 11.86 7.85
N GLU A 106 -7.92 10.76 7.32
CA GLU A 106 -7.67 10.32 5.94
C GLU A 106 -8.15 11.40 4.94
N ARG A 107 -9.31 11.99 5.17
CA ARG A 107 -9.86 13.08 4.35
C ARG A 107 -8.97 14.33 4.40
N GLU A 108 -8.51 14.72 5.60
CA GLU A 108 -7.55 15.82 5.78
C GLU A 108 -6.23 15.56 5.05
N ALA A 109 -5.72 14.33 5.09
CA ALA A 109 -4.50 13.96 4.36
C ALA A 109 -4.67 14.09 2.83
N ILE A 110 -5.83 13.70 2.29
CA ILE A 110 -6.16 13.91 0.88
C ILE A 110 -6.21 15.41 0.58
N GLN A 111 -6.91 16.20 1.41
CA GLN A 111 -7.03 17.64 1.23
C GLN A 111 -5.66 18.34 1.28
N TYR A 112 -4.79 17.94 2.21
CA TYR A 112 -3.42 18.45 2.29
C TYR A 112 -2.64 18.24 0.99
N LEU A 113 -2.73 17.06 0.38
CA LEU A 113 -2.07 16.78 -0.90
C LEU A 113 -2.68 17.56 -2.06
N LEU A 114 -4.00 17.80 -2.04
CA LEU A 114 -4.69 18.67 -3.01
C LEU A 114 -4.22 20.11 -2.87
N ASP A 115 -4.07 20.62 -1.65
CA ASP A 115 -3.57 21.97 -1.35
C ASP A 115 -2.12 22.15 -1.80
N LEU A 116 -1.29 21.11 -1.66
CA LEU A 116 0.06 21.04 -2.24
C LEU A 116 0.05 20.96 -3.78
N ARG A 117 -1.14 20.87 -4.38
CA ARG A 117 -1.35 20.76 -5.83
C ARG A 117 -0.68 19.54 -6.46
N CYS A 118 -0.66 18.41 -5.76
CA CYS A 118 -0.23 17.16 -6.35
C CYS A 118 -1.01 16.91 -7.65
N ASP A 119 -0.32 16.41 -8.68
CA ASP A 119 -0.93 16.18 -10.00
C ASP A 119 -1.93 15.02 -9.97
N ALA A 120 -1.70 14.04 -9.07
CA ALA A 120 -2.62 12.96 -8.77
C ALA A 120 -2.37 12.46 -7.35
N ILE A 121 -3.34 11.74 -6.80
CA ILE A 121 -3.27 11.14 -5.45
C ILE A 121 -3.57 9.66 -5.56
N ILE A 122 -2.80 8.85 -4.85
CA ILE A 122 -3.08 7.44 -4.58
C ILE A 122 -3.43 7.34 -3.11
N ILE A 123 -4.49 6.62 -2.76
CA ILE A 123 -4.88 6.36 -1.39
C ILE A 123 -5.11 4.87 -1.15
N TYR A 124 -4.55 4.35 -0.05
CA TYR A 124 -4.95 3.09 0.55
C TYR A 124 -5.84 3.41 1.76
N PRO A 125 -7.18 3.48 1.58
CA PRO A 125 -8.08 3.87 2.67
C PRO A 125 -8.24 2.73 3.67
N ARG A 126 -8.16 3.07 4.95
CA ARG A 126 -8.49 2.15 6.03
C ARG A 126 -9.87 2.44 6.62
N PHE A 127 -10.18 3.71 6.81
CA PHE A 127 -11.37 4.17 7.52
C PHE A 127 -12.43 4.76 6.59
N LEU A 128 -12.03 5.45 5.53
CA LEU A 128 -12.99 5.97 4.54
C LEU A 128 -13.76 4.82 3.89
N SER A 129 -15.08 4.93 3.88
CA SER A 129 -15.98 4.00 3.21
C SER A 129 -15.89 4.13 1.68
N VAL A 130 -16.46 3.16 0.97
CA VAL A 130 -16.54 3.18 -0.49
C VAL A 130 -17.36 4.39 -0.98
N ASP A 131 -18.47 4.70 -0.31
CA ASP A 131 -19.35 5.80 -0.69
C ASP A 131 -18.66 7.16 -0.48
N GLU A 132 -17.93 7.34 0.63
CA GLU A 132 -17.12 8.54 0.89
C GLU A 132 -16.00 8.71 -0.13
N MET A 133 -15.34 7.62 -0.52
CA MET A 133 -14.31 7.67 -1.56
C MET A 133 -14.89 8.06 -2.92
N ASP A 134 -16.05 7.50 -3.29
CA ASP A 134 -16.76 7.89 -4.50
C ASP A 134 -17.11 9.39 -4.50
N GLU A 135 -17.62 9.92 -3.38
CA GLU A 135 -17.92 11.35 -3.22
C GLU A 135 -16.68 12.24 -3.32
N ILE A 136 -15.56 11.84 -2.69
CA ILE A 136 -14.31 12.59 -2.76
C ILE A 136 -13.81 12.68 -4.21
N ILE A 137 -13.85 11.57 -4.95
CA ILE A 137 -13.44 11.54 -6.37
C ILE A 137 -14.32 12.45 -7.22
N GLU A 138 -15.63 12.41 -7.03
CA GLU A 138 -16.60 13.19 -7.81
C GLU A 138 -16.51 14.71 -7.54
N ASN A 139 -16.06 15.09 -6.35
CA ASN A 139 -15.95 16.50 -5.94
C ASN A 139 -14.59 17.14 -6.26
N HIS A 140 -13.65 16.41 -6.88
CA HIS A 140 -12.32 16.94 -7.18
C HIS A 140 -11.91 16.69 -8.64
N GLU A 141 -11.29 17.69 -9.25
CA GLU A 141 -10.79 17.59 -10.64
C GLU A 141 -9.50 16.77 -10.77
N ARG A 142 -8.72 16.65 -9.67
CA ARG A 142 -7.47 15.91 -9.67
C ARG A 142 -7.73 14.42 -9.60
N PRO A 143 -7.02 13.60 -10.40
CA PRO A 143 -7.16 12.15 -10.34
C PRO A 143 -6.84 11.61 -8.95
N ILE A 144 -7.75 10.84 -8.38
CA ILE A 144 -7.57 10.12 -7.11
C ILE A 144 -7.79 8.65 -7.41
N MET A 145 -6.76 7.81 -7.13
CA MET A 145 -6.80 6.38 -7.32
C MET A 145 -6.86 5.68 -5.96
N VAL A 146 -7.80 4.77 -5.82
CA VAL A 146 -8.03 4.02 -4.58
C VAL A 146 -7.45 2.62 -4.69
N LEU A 147 -6.65 2.23 -3.71
CA LEU A 147 -6.10 0.89 -3.62
C LEU A 147 -6.91 0.00 -2.68
N ASN A 148 -6.96 -1.28 -3.01
CA ASN A 148 -7.55 -2.33 -2.19
C ASN A 148 -9.02 -2.10 -1.79
N ARG A 149 -9.78 -1.36 -2.60
CA ARG A 149 -11.23 -1.18 -2.46
C ARG A 149 -11.86 -1.16 -3.85
N ARG A 150 -12.94 -1.90 -4.01
CA ARG A 150 -13.77 -1.82 -5.20
C ARG A 150 -14.79 -0.71 -5.03
N LEU A 151 -14.67 0.34 -5.84
CA LEU A 151 -15.60 1.46 -5.84
C LEU A 151 -16.89 1.10 -6.59
N ARG A 152 -17.99 1.75 -6.22
CA ARG A 152 -19.30 1.50 -6.81
C ARG A 152 -19.55 2.34 -8.05
N ARG A 153 -19.26 3.63 -7.99
CA ARG A 153 -19.52 4.60 -9.05
C ARG A 153 -18.29 4.91 -9.91
N ASN A 154 -17.11 4.91 -9.30
CA ASN A 154 -15.86 5.27 -9.95
C ASN A 154 -14.92 4.07 -10.16
N ALA A 155 -15.43 3.01 -10.82
CA ALA A 155 -14.71 1.74 -11.00
C ALA A 155 -13.35 1.87 -11.71
N SER A 156 -13.17 2.89 -12.56
CA SER A 156 -11.89 3.18 -13.22
C SER A 156 -10.86 3.85 -12.30
N HIS A 157 -11.26 4.29 -11.11
CA HIS A 157 -10.43 4.96 -10.11
C HIS A 157 -10.02 4.03 -8.97
N CYS A 158 -10.07 2.71 -9.16
CA CYS A 158 -9.61 1.79 -8.14
C CYS A 158 -8.82 0.61 -8.70
N VAL A 159 -7.87 0.15 -7.90
CA VAL A 159 -7.16 -1.11 -8.09
C VAL A 159 -7.45 -1.98 -6.88
N TRP A 160 -8.03 -3.15 -7.08
CA TRP A 160 -8.45 -4.05 -6.02
C TRP A 160 -8.29 -5.51 -6.42
N SER A 161 -8.23 -6.37 -5.43
CA SER A 161 -8.31 -7.82 -5.60
C SER A 161 -9.46 -8.38 -4.76
N ASP A 162 -10.07 -9.46 -5.21
CA ASP A 162 -11.16 -10.12 -4.49
C ASP A 162 -10.58 -10.88 -3.29
N GLN A 163 -10.59 -10.24 -2.13
CA GLN A 163 -10.04 -10.77 -0.89
C GLN A 163 -10.83 -12.00 -0.41
N LYS A 164 -12.14 -11.99 -0.63
CA LYS A 164 -13.02 -13.10 -0.27
C LYS A 164 -12.74 -14.33 -1.14
N ALA A 165 -12.69 -14.16 -2.45
CA ALA A 165 -12.37 -15.24 -3.39
C ALA A 165 -10.96 -15.80 -3.15
N SER A 166 -9.99 -14.94 -2.83
CA SER A 166 -8.62 -15.34 -2.49
C SER A 166 -8.57 -16.24 -1.26
N ALA A 167 -9.30 -15.89 -0.20
CA ALA A 167 -9.40 -16.70 1.00
C ALA A 167 -10.13 -18.02 0.74
N MET A 168 -11.21 -17.99 -0.04
CA MET A 168 -11.91 -19.20 -0.45
C MET A 168 -10.96 -20.17 -1.16
N MET A 169 -10.20 -19.68 -2.13
CA MET A 169 -9.24 -20.50 -2.89
C MET A 169 -8.23 -21.21 -1.99
N ALA A 170 -7.67 -20.50 -1.00
CA ALA A 170 -6.71 -21.07 -0.06
C ALA A 170 -7.33 -22.19 0.78
N VAL A 171 -8.52 -21.96 1.32
CA VAL A 171 -9.23 -22.92 2.18
C VAL A 171 -9.76 -24.11 1.35
N GLU A 172 -10.31 -23.88 0.18
CA GLU A 172 -10.75 -24.95 -0.73
C GLU A 172 -9.58 -25.86 -1.14
N LYS A 173 -8.38 -25.29 -1.32
CA LYS A 173 -7.17 -26.07 -1.57
C LYS A 173 -6.83 -26.99 -0.40
N LEU A 174 -6.91 -26.49 0.84
CA LEU A 174 -6.70 -27.31 2.03
C LEU A 174 -7.75 -28.41 2.17
N ILE A 175 -9.03 -28.09 1.90
CA ILE A 175 -10.12 -29.08 1.91
C ILE A 175 -9.88 -30.17 0.85
N ALA A 176 -9.44 -29.79 -0.34
CA ALA A 176 -9.09 -30.74 -1.41
C ALA A 176 -7.91 -31.66 -1.04
N LEU A 177 -7.02 -31.20 -0.17
CA LEU A 177 -5.90 -31.98 0.39
C LEU A 177 -6.35 -32.87 1.58
N GLY A 178 -7.62 -32.85 1.95
CA GLY A 178 -8.18 -33.71 2.99
C GLY A 178 -8.32 -33.04 4.37
N HIS A 179 -7.93 -31.80 4.53
CA HIS A 179 -8.12 -31.08 5.80
C HIS A 179 -9.62 -30.82 6.06
N ARG A 180 -10.03 -31.02 7.32
CA ARG A 180 -11.40 -30.77 7.79
C ARG A 180 -11.44 -29.84 8.99
N GLU A 181 -10.41 -29.89 9.83
CA GLU A 181 -10.24 -29.01 10.98
C GLU A 181 -9.18 -27.98 10.61
N ILE A 182 -9.63 -26.80 10.12
CA ILE A 182 -8.82 -25.73 9.60
C ILE A 182 -8.97 -24.52 10.53
N ALA A 183 -7.91 -24.17 11.23
CA ALA A 183 -7.87 -22.95 12.04
C ALA A 183 -7.66 -21.71 11.16
N PHE A 184 -8.21 -20.58 11.59
CA PHE A 184 -8.08 -19.31 10.89
C PHE A 184 -7.71 -18.19 11.86
N ILE A 185 -6.56 -17.55 11.60
CA ILE A 185 -6.17 -16.32 12.30
C ILE A 185 -6.54 -15.16 11.39
N THR A 186 -7.58 -14.39 11.79
CA THR A 186 -8.07 -13.28 10.99
C THR A 186 -7.09 -12.11 11.01
N GLY A 187 -7.18 -11.22 10.03
CA GLY A 187 -6.71 -9.87 10.22
C GLY A 187 -7.62 -9.10 11.17
N SER A 188 -7.27 -7.86 11.48
CA SER A 188 -8.11 -6.96 12.27
C SER A 188 -9.51 -6.85 11.64
N LEU A 189 -10.56 -7.10 12.41
CA LEU A 189 -11.94 -7.14 11.91
C LEU A 189 -12.58 -5.74 11.76
N ASP A 190 -11.90 -4.71 12.17
CA ASP A 190 -12.20 -3.32 11.79
C ASP A 190 -11.66 -2.96 10.39
N SER A 191 -10.96 -3.89 9.74
CA SER A 191 -10.47 -3.77 8.37
C SER A 191 -11.35 -4.55 7.40
N PRO A 192 -11.84 -3.95 6.31
CA PRO A 192 -12.59 -4.66 5.27
C PRO A 192 -11.87 -5.91 4.74
N THR A 193 -10.56 -5.86 4.57
CA THR A 193 -9.76 -7.02 4.13
C THR A 193 -9.84 -8.17 5.13
N GLY A 194 -9.78 -7.90 6.43
CA GLY A 194 -9.93 -8.91 7.47
C GLY A 194 -11.31 -9.57 7.45
N VAL A 195 -12.36 -8.75 7.31
CA VAL A 195 -13.74 -9.22 7.21
C VAL A 195 -13.97 -10.06 5.97
N GLU A 196 -13.49 -9.62 4.81
CA GLU A 196 -13.66 -10.34 3.54
C GLU A 196 -12.91 -11.67 3.53
N ARG A 197 -11.67 -11.73 4.01
CA ARG A 197 -10.91 -12.99 4.12
C ARG A 197 -11.58 -13.98 5.08
N LEU A 198 -12.10 -13.51 6.23
CA LEU A 198 -12.89 -14.35 7.14
C LEU A 198 -14.17 -14.86 6.48
N SER A 199 -14.87 -14.01 5.73
CA SER A 199 -16.07 -14.42 4.97
C SER A 199 -15.72 -15.50 3.95
N GLY A 200 -14.63 -15.37 3.22
CA GLY A 200 -14.14 -16.37 2.27
C GLY A 200 -13.84 -17.72 2.93
N TYR A 201 -13.19 -17.70 4.10
CA TYR A 201 -12.96 -18.91 4.90
C TYR A 201 -14.28 -19.62 5.24
N LYS A 202 -15.28 -18.88 5.77
CA LYS A 202 -16.58 -19.43 6.14
C LYS A 202 -17.31 -20.02 4.94
N ASP A 203 -17.31 -19.35 3.80
CA ASP A 203 -17.97 -19.81 2.58
C ASP A 203 -17.27 -21.07 2.02
N ALA A 204 -15.95 -21.16 2.08
CA ALA A 204 -15.24 -22.34 1.64
C ALA A 204 -15.55 -23.56 2.50
N LEU A 205 -15.64 -23.40 3.84
CA LEU A 205 -16.07 -24.48 4.74
C LEU A 205 -17.49 -24.94 4.40
N ALA A 206 -18.42 -24.01 4.22
CA ALA A 206 -19.81 -24.33 3.87
C ALA A 206 -19.91 -25.11 2.55
N ARG A 207 -19.17 -24.67 1.52
CA ARG A 207 -19.10 -25.40 0.22
C ARG A 207 -18.48 -26.78 0.37
N GLY A 208 -17.51 -26.93 1.26
CA GLY A 208 -16.88 -28.23 1.55
C GLY A 208 -17.70 -29.14 2.47
N GLY A 209 -18.90 -28.72 2.87
CA GLY A 209 -19.76 -29.48 3.80
C GLY A 209 -19.17 -29.57 5.21
N ILE A 210 -18.35 -28.62 5.62
CA ILE A 210 -17.70 -28.56 6.92
C ILE A 210 -18.44 -27.57 7.81
N ALA A 211 -18.90 -28.04 8.96
CA ALA A 211 -19.56 -27.18 9.95
C ALA A 211 -18.59 -26.11 10.49
N LEU A 212 -19.06 -24.88 10.62
CA LEU A 212 -18.29 -23.80 11.21
C LEU A 212 -18.05 -24.09 12.70
N ASN A 213 -16.79 -23.97 13.12
CA ASN A 213 -16.39 -24.05 14.51
C ASN A 213 -15.67 -22.75 14.91
N ASP A 214 -16.38 -21.87 15.60
CA ASP A 214 -15.85 -20.57 16.02
C ASP A 214 -14.62 -20.71 16.96
N SER A 215 -14.46 -21.86 17.63
CA SER A 215 -13.26 -22.10 18.44
C SER A 215 -11.97 -22.19 17.63
N LEU A 216 -12.08 -22.44 16.33
CA LEU A 216 -10.94 -22.44 15.37
C LEU A 216 -10.63 -21.08 14.79
N ILE A 217 -11.41 -20.05 15.12
CA ILE A 217 -11.20 -18.68 14.63
C ILE A 217 -10.61 -17.83 15.75
N VAL A 218 -9.50 -17.18 15.46
CA VAL A 218 -8.84 -16.22 16.37
C VAL A 218 -8.58 -14.92 15.65
N GLU A 219 -8.90 -13.79 16.28
CA GLU A 219 -8.60 -12.48 15.72
C GLU A 219 -7.13 -12.13 15.92
N GLY A 220 -6.46 -11.74 14.83
CA GLY A 220 -5.13 -11.16 14.82
C GLY A 220 -5.18 -9.68 14.38
N ARG A 221 -4.00 -9.07 14.31
CA ARG A 221 -3.84 -7.65 13.96
C ARG A 221 -2.70 -7.41 12.97
N TRP A 222 -2.54 -8.31 12.03
CA TRP A 222 -1.59 -8.24 10.93
C TRP A 222 -0.10 -8.36 11.32
N THR A 223 0.24 -8.59 12.58
CA THR A 223 1.62 -8.66 13.07
C THR A 223 2.05 -10.09 13.42
N PRO A 224 3.35 -10.41 13.36
CA PRO A 224 3.86 -11.73 13.75
C PRO A 224 3.50 -12.12 15.21
N GLU A 225 3.50 -11.13 16.11
CA GLU A 225 3.14 -11.35 17.53
C GLU A 225 1.70 -11.85 17.66
N THR A 226 0.77 -11.28 16.88
CA THR A 226 -0.63 -11.70 16.92
C THR A 226 -0.84 -13.05 16.24
N GLY A 227 -0.02 -13.42 15.26
CA GLY A 227 0.03 -14.77 14.71
C GLY A 227 0.47 -15.80 15.75
N ALA A 228 1.54 -15.53 16.49
CA ALA A 228 2.02 -16.37 17.58
C ALA A 228 0.98 -16.48 18.72
N ALA A 229 0.39 -15.35 19.13
CA ALA A 229 -0.66 -15.31 20.15
C ALA A 229 -1.91 -16.11 19.70
N GLY A 230 -2.24 -16.10 18.41
CA GLY A 230 -3.33 -16.88 17.85
C GLY A 230 -3.15 -18.39 18.04
N VAL A 231 -1.95 -18.90 17.78
CA VAL A 231 -1.61 -20.33 18.04
C VAL A 231 -1.72 -20.64 19.53
N GLU A 232 -1.24 -19.76 20.39
CA GLU A 232 -1.34 -19.94 21.85
C GLU A 232 -2.82 -19.95 22.32
N THR A 233 -3.64 -19.09 21.76
CA THR A 233 -5.08 -19.08 22.04
C THR A 233 -5.76 -20.40 21.63
N LEU A 234 -5.44 -20.92 20.43
CA LEU A 234 -5.95 -22.23 19.97
C LEU A 234 -5.51 -23.37 20.92
N ARG A 235 -4.26 -23.35 21.39
CA ARG A 235 -3.75 -24.30 22.36
C ARG A 235 -4.53 -24.25 23.68
N GLN A 236 -4.78 -23.06 24.21
CA GLN A 236 -5.56 -22.85 25.44
C GLN A 236 -7.01 -23.34 25.31
N ARG A 237 -7.61 -23.17 24.13
CA ARG A 237 -8.93 -23.69 23.81
C ARG A 237 -8.96 -25.22 23.68
N ARG A 238 -7.81 -25.86 23.59
CA ARG A 238 -7.65 -27.31 23.41
C ARG A 238 -8.37 -27.85 22.19
N VAL A 239 -8.41 -27.05 21.11
CA VAL A 239 -9.00 -27.45 19.83
C VAL A 239 -7.95 -28.08 18.94
N GLY A 240 -8.31 -29.17 18.26
CA GLY A 240 -7.46 -29.81 17.24
C GLY A 240 -7.63 -29.13 15.89
N TYR A 241 -6.55 -29.05 15.14
CA TYR A 241 -6.57 -28.60 13.74
C TYR A 241 -5.39 -29.21 13.00
N SER A 242 -5.56 -29.50 11.72
CA SER A 242 -4.51 -30.05 10.85
C SER A 242 -3.97 -29.02 9.85
N ALA A 243 -4.64 -27.89 9.73
CA ALA A 243 -4.18 -26.75 8.92
C ALA A 243 -4.51 -25.44 9.63
N LEU A 244 -3.70 -24.42 9.36
CA LEU A 244 -3.85 -23.06 9.85
C LEU A 244 -3.69 -22.10 8.69
N VAL A 245 -4.68 -21.24 8.51
CA VAL A 245 -4.63 -20.12 7.57
C VAL A 245 -4.48 -18.84 8.35
N ALA A 246 -3.42 -18.10 8.10
CA ALA A 246 -3.22 -16.77 8.65
C ALA A 246 -3.54 -15.72 7.59
N SER A 247 -4.25 -14.67 7.96
CA SER A 247 -4.73 -13.65 7.01
C SER A 247 -3.63 -12.79 6.37
N ASN A 248 -2.38 -12.88 6.82
CA ASN A 248 -1.21 -12.40 6.09
C ASN A 248 0.02 -13.25 6.45
N ASP A 249 1.11 -13.05 5.70
CA ASP A 249 2.35 -13.80 5.90
C ASP A 249 3.06 -13.40 7.18
N ASP A 250 2.98 -12.15 7.63
CA ASP A 250 3.56 -11.72 8.91
C ASP A 250 2.97 -12.54 10.08
N MET A 251 1.65 -12.70 10.13
CA MET A 251 1.02 -13.57 11.12
C MET A 251 1.37 -15.05 10.91
N ALA A 252 1.49 -15.50 9.65
CA ALA A 252 1.92 -16.88 9.37
C ALA A 252 3.32 -17.15 9.90
N VAL A 253 4.26 -16.21 9.77
CA VAL A 253 5.62 -16.29 10.34
C VAL A 253 5.56 -16.44 11.87
N GLY A 254 4.76 -15.60 12.53
CA GLY A 254 4.56 -15.68 13.97
C GLY A 254 3.94 -17.00 14.42
N ALA A 255 2.92 -17.47 13.68
CA ALA A 255 2.28 -18.76 13.93
C ALA A 255 3.24 -19.94 13.78
N MET A 256 4.05 -19.96 12.71
CA MET A 256 5.05 -21.01 12.49
C MET A 256 6.11 -21.02 13.58
N LYS A 257 6.58 -19.86 14.03
CA LYS A 257 7.50 -19.75 15.18
C LYS A 257 6.89 -20.36 16.43
N GLN A 258 5.64 -20.02 16.76
CA GLN A 258 4.97 -20.53 17.96
C GLN A 258 4.72 -22.03 17.87
N LEU A 259 4.28 -22.55 16.72
CA LEU A 259 4.13 -24.00 16.50
C LEU A 259 5.46 -24.73 16.73
N HIS A 260 6.56 -24.20 16.19
CA HIS A 260 7.89 -24.76 16.40
C HIS A 260 8.29 -24.80 17.89
N GLN A 261 8.04 -23.71 18.63
CA GLN A 261 8.32 -23.66 20.08
C GLN A 261 7.49 -24.67 20.89
N LEU A 262 6.28 -25.00 20.40
CA LEU A 262 5.43 -26.03 21.01
C LEU A 262 5.79 -27.45 20.55
N GLY A 263 6.81 -27.62 19.72
CA GLY A 263 7.22 -28.92 19.18
C GLY A 263 6.29 -29.49 18.10
N VAL A 264 5.38 -28.64 17.55
CA VAL A 264 4.47 -29.03 16.47
C VAL A 264 5.19 -28.91 15.13
N LYS A 265 5.22 -30.01 14.39
CA LYS A 265 5.90 -30.07 13.08
C LYS A 265 5.04 -29.47 11.96
N VAL A 266 5.61 -28.57 11.20
CA VAL A 266 5.03 -27.97 9.99
C VAL A 266 5.84 -28.48 8.80
N PRO A 267 5.23 -29.11 7.77
CA PRO A 267 3.79 -29.32 7.57
C PRO A 267 3.23 -30.65 8.11
N GLU A 268 4.03 -31.51 8.72
CA GLU A 268 3.67 -32.91 9.00
C GLU A 268 2.48 -33.04 9.97
N GLN A 269 2.36 -32.15 10.93
CA GLN A 269 1.24 -32.12 11.88
C GLN A 269 0.24 -31.00 11.60
N VAL A 270 0.74 -29.84 11.16
CA VAL A 270 -0.07 -28.68 10.81
C VAL A 270 0.46 -28.05 9.55
N SER A 271 -0.38 -27.95 8.53
CA SER A 271 -0.09 -27.15 7.33
C SER A 271 -0.38 -25.69 7.61
N VAL A 272 0.49 -24.78 7.13
CA VAL A 272 0.31 -23.32 7.30
C VAL A 272 0.24 -22.63 5.94
N VAL A 273 -0.74 -21.75 5.78
CA VAL A 273 -0.91 -20.91 4.58
C VAL A 273 -1.07 -19.46 5.01
N GLY A 274 -0.39 -18.56 4.32
CA GLY A 274 -0.50 -17.12 4.49
C GLY A 274 -1.07 -16.39 3.27
N PHE A 275 -0.95 -15.07 3.27
CA PHE A 275 -1.31 -14.17 2.17
C PHE A 275 -0.23 -13.10 2.02
N ASP A 276 -0.13 -12.53 0.85
CA ASP A 276 0.70 -11.44 0.38
C ASP A 276 1.93 -11.89 -0.42
N ASP A 277 2.39 -13.14 -0.26
CA ASP A 277 3.58 -13.70 -0.94
C ASP A 277 4.82 -12.82 -0.73
N ILE A 278 5.11 -12.54 0.55
CA ILE A 278 6.25 -11.70 0.92
C ILE A 278 7.58 -12.33 0.46
N ALA A 279 8.56 -11.48 0.18
CA ALA A 279 9.87 -11.92 -0.31
C ALA A 279 10.58 -12.93 0.61
N LEU A 280 10.25 -12.95 1.90
CA LEU A 280 10.79 -13.89 2.88
C LEU A 280 10.15 -15.29 2.81
N ALA A 281 8.92 -15.42 2.30
CA ALA A 281 8.15 -16.67 2.33
C ALA A 281 8.92 -17.90 1.78
N PRO A 282 9.62 -17.84 0.65
CA PRO A 282 10.39 -18.98 0.13
C PRO A 282 11.65 -19.31 0.94
N PHE A 283 12.13 -18.40 1.77
CA PHE A 283 13.34 -18.57 2.57
C PHE A 283 13.06 -19.08 3.98
N MET A 284 11.81 -19.23 4.36
CA MET A 284 11.43 -19.86 5.63
C MET A 284 11.71 -21.35 5.60
N VAL A 285 11.79 -21.97 6.78
CA VAL A 285 12.02 -23.41 6.94
C VAL A 285 10.92 -23.99 7.85
N PRO A 286 9.94 -24.73 7.24
CA PRO A 286 9.74 -24.93 5.80
C PRO A 286 9.32 -23.64 5.08
N ALA A 287 9.46 -23.60 3.75
CA ALA A 287 8.98 -22.48 2.95
C ALA A 287 7.47 -22.27 3.16
N LEU A 288 7.06 -21.00 3.28
CA LEU A 288 5.66 -20.66 3.53
C LEU A 288 4.87 -20.70 2.21
N SER A 289 3.78 -21.47 2.21
CA SER A 289 2.75 -21.39 1.18
C SER A 289 1.92 -20.12 1.39
N SER A 290 1.78 -19.31 0.36
CA SER A 290 1.10 -18.02 0.45
C SER A 290 0.22 -17.76 -0.77
N VAL A 291 -0.87 -17.04 -0.56
CA VAL A 291 -1.70 -16.51 -1.65
C VAL A 291 -1.07 -15.22 -2.14
N LYS A 292 -0.66 -15.20 -3.41
CA LYS A 292 -0.08 -14.01 -4.01
C LYS A 292 -1.15 -12.95 -4.26
N VAL A 293 -0.96 -11.79 -3.69
CA VAL A 293 -1.72 -10.58 -4.01
C VAL A 293 -0.96 -9.81 -5.08
N PRO A 294 -1.59 -9.49 -6.22
CA PRO A 294 -0.92 -8.75 -7.29
C PRO A 294 -0.48 -7.36 -6.88
#